data_625bd015aebaa386e3746614a2baa21b
#
_entry.id   625bd015aebaa386e3746614a2baa21b
#
_cell.length_a   1.000
_cell.length_b   1.000
_cell.length_c   1.000
_cell.angle_alpha   90.00
_cell.angle_beta   90.00
_cell.angle_gamma   90.00
#
_symmetry.space_group_name_H-M   'P 1'
#
loop_
_entity.id
_entity.type
_entity.pdbx_description
1 polymer ?
#
loop_
_entity_poly.entity_id
_entity_poly.type
_entity_poly.pdbx_seq_one_letter_code
_entity_poly.pdbx_strand_id
1 'polypeptide(L)'
;AAAGSEMSSSCVISNPETGEKRGCNGLFNRMNFAIEDPVLTYTVSPYQTACGAVDIAMHTIERYFCPGEDTYLTDSIAEAVIKSVRKAAGDCLKNPEDYTARANMMWASSLAHNGLTQCGREFQLVVHQLEHEVS
;
A
#
# COMPACT_ATOMS: atom_id res chain seq x y z
N ALA A 1 4.31 9.62 0.79
CA ALA A 1 4.25 8.60 -0.26
C ALA A 1 3.04 7.71 -0.04
N ALA A 2 2.42 7.25 -1.10
CA ALA A 2 1.21 6.42 -1.04
C ALA A 2 1.55 4.93 -0.77
N ALA A 3 2.54 4.64 0.05
CA ALA A 3 3.05 3.28 0.23
C ALA A 3 2.43 2.50 1.40
N GLY A 4 1.62 3.13 2.26
CA GLY A 4 1.03 2.48 3.45
C GLY A 4 2.06 2.00 4.47
N SER A 5 3.32 2.47 4.35
CA SER A 5 4.43 2.02 5.19
C SER A 5 4.29 2.44 6.66
N GLU A 6 3.47 3.44 6.94
CA GLU A 6 3.19 3.95 8.29
C GLU A 6 2.52 2.89 9.20
N MET A 7 1.85 1.91 8.61
CA MET A 7 1.19 0.81 9.34
C MET A 7 1.79 -0.56 9.03
N SER A 8 2.92 -0.60 8.31
CA SER A 8 3.61 -1.82 7.92
C SER A 8 4.54 -2.33 9.03
N SER A 9 4.77 -3.64 9.04
CA SER A 9 5.85 -4.28 9.80
C SER A 9 7.15 -4.40 8.99
N SER A 10 7.17 -3.89 7.76
CA SER A 10 8.30 -3.93 6.84
C SER A 10 8.91 -2.56 6.66
N CYS A 11 10.24 -2.49 6.59
CA CYS A 11 10.95 -1.29 6.16
C CYS A 11 12.10 -1.65 5.23
N VAL A 12 12.45 -0.72 4.34
CA VAL A 12 13.63 -0.82 3.48
C VAL A 12 14.50 0.41 3.73
N ILE A 13 15.76 0.17 4.06
CA ILE A 13 16.72 1.23 4.36
C ILE A 13 17.83 1.18 3.31
N SER A 14 18.08 2.34 2.68
CA SER A 14 19.19 2.50 1.74
C SER A 14 20.32 3.28 2.42
N ASN A 15 21.53 2.78 2.30
CA ASN A 15 22.75 3.50 2.71
C ASN A 15 23.30 4.24 1.48
N PRO A 16 23.25 5.58 1.43
CA PRO A 16 23.72 6.33 0.26
C PRO A 16 25.24 6.26 0.06
N GLU A 17 26.01 5.93 1.11
CA GLU A 17 27.48 5.86 1.03
C GLU A 17 27.95 4.54 0.41
N THR A 18 27.27 3.44 0.71
CA THR A 18 27.64 2.10 0.22
C THR A 18 26.78 1.63 -0.96
N GLY A 19 25.66 2.29 -1.24
CA GLY A 19 24.65 1.85 -2.21
C GLY A 19 23.86 0.62 -1.75
N GLU A 20 24.09 0.13 -0.53
CA GLU A 20 23.34 -1.02 -0.01
C GLU A 20 21.89 -0.65 0.27
N LYS A 21 20.98 -1.54 -0.14
CA LYS A 21 19.55 -1.50 0.14
C LYS A 21 19.17 -2.75 0.94
N ARG A 22 18.70 -2.59 2.17
CA ARG A 22 18.37 -3.70 3.06
C ARG A 22 16.91 -3.65 3.51
N GLY A 23 16.18 -4.75 3.29
CA GLY A 23 14.86 -4.98 3.87
C GLY A 23 14.96 -5.47 5.31
N CYS A 24 14.09 -4.97 6.18
CA CYS A 24 13.95 -5.44 7.55
C CYS A 24 12.47 -5.60 7.88
N ASN A 25 12.09 -6.80 8.31
CA ASN A 25 10.72 -7.15 8.64
C ASN A 25 10.61 -7.59 10.10
N GLY A 26 9.64 -7.06 10.81
CA GLY A 26 9.37 -7.47 12.18
C GLY A 26 8.35 -6.58 12.87
N LEU A 27 7.71 -7.11 13.90
CA LEU A 27 6.69 -6.36 14.67
C LEU A 27 7.25 -5.10 15.33
N PHE A 28 8.55 -5.05 15.56
CA PHE A 28 9.25 -3.87 16.10
C PHE A 28 9.26 -2.67 15.14
N ASN A 29 9.03 -2.90 13.83
CA ASN A 29 8.89 -1.83 12.85
C ASN A 29 7.49 -1.21 12.83
N ARG A 30 6.50 -1.92 13.37
CA ARG A 30 5.12 -1.45 13.35
C ARG A 30 4.92 -0.31 14.32
N MET A 31 4.44 0.83 13.81
CA MET A 31 4.14 2.00 14.64
C MET A 31 2.92 1.74 15.52
N ASN A 32 2.90 2.36 16.70
CA ASN A 32 1.76 2.29 17.62
C ASN A 32 0.57 3.10 17.11
N PHE A 33 0.83 4.17 16.36
CA PHE A 33 -0.18 5.01 15.70
C PHE A 33 0.45 5.69 14.49
N ALA A 34 -0.39 6.10 13.54
CA ALA A 34 -0.02 6.94 12.41
C ALA A 34 -0.99 8.12 12.31
N ILE A 35 -0.46 9.26 11.88
CA ILE A 35 -1.27 10.45 11.56
C ILE A 35 -1.26 10.58 10.04
N GLU A 36 -2.43 10.47 9.44
CA GLU A 36 -2.61 10.56 8.00
C GLU A 36 -3.25 11.92 7.64
N ASP A 37 -2.47 12.81 7.03
CA ASP A 37 -2.96 14.10 6.56
C ASP A 37 -3.01 14.14 5.03
N PRO A 38 -4.19 14.04 4.41
CA PRO A 38 -4.36 14.05 2.96
C PRO A 38 -3.84 15.31 2.28
N VAL A 39 -3.85 16.46 2.95
CA VAL A 39 -3.40 17.75 2.41
C VAL A 39 -1.93 17.71 1.99
N LEU A 40 -1.10 16.96 2.73
CA LEU A 40 0.32 16.78 2.41
C LEU A 40 0.56 16.06 1.07
N THR A 41 -0.46 15.44 0.51
CA THR A 41 -0.36 14.73 -0.78
C THR A 41 -0.79 15.56 -1.99
N TYR A 42 -1.26 16.80 -1.81
CA TYR A 42 -1.73 17.66 -2.91
C TYR A 42 -0.65 17.99 -3.93
N THR A 43 0.61 18.07 -3.49
CA THR A 43 1.76 18.35 -4.35
C THR A 43 2.31 17.15 -5.10
N VAL A 44 1.76 15.95 -4.85
CA VAL A 44 2.17 14.73 -5.57
C VAL A 44 1.72 14.82 -7.03
N SER A 45 2.66 14.61 -7.96
CA SER A 45 2.36 14.69 -9.38
C SER A 45 1.30 13.67 -9.82
N PRO A 46 0.56 13.93 -10.92
CA PRO A 46 -0.40 12.99 -11.46
C PRO A 46 0.20 11.61 -11.76
N TYR A 47 1.42 11.58 -12.30
CA TYR A 47 2.14 10.34 -12.57
C TYR A 47 2.41 9.55 -11.30
N GLN A 48 2.96 10.18 -10.26
CA GLN A 48 3.22 9.53 -8.99
C GLN A 48 1.94 9.12 -8.25
N THR A 49 0.85 9.88 -8.42
CA THR A 49 -0.47 9.51 -7.90
C THR A 49 -0.96 8.22 -8.57
N ALA A 50 -0.81 8.09 -9.88
CA ALA A 50 -1.18 6.88 -10.62
C ALA A 50 -0.30 5.69 -10.23
N CYS A 51 1.02 5.86 -10.12
CA CYS A 51 1.95 4.82 -9.64
C CYS A 51 1.58 4.33 -8.24
N GLY A 52 1.31 5.26 -7.31
CA GLY A 52 0.90 4.90 -5.96
C GLY A 52 -0.43 4.13 -5.91
N ALA A 53 -1.39 4.48 -6.78
CA ALA A 53 -2.65 3.74 -6.88
C ALA A 53 -2.44 2.31 -7.38
N VAL A 54 -1.57 2.12 -8.36
CA VAL A 54 -1.20 0.78 -8.86
C VAL A 54 -0.50 -0.01 -7.76
N ASP A 55 0.43 0.59 -7.04
CA ASP A 55 1.16 -0.04 -5.94
C ASP A 55 0.21 -0.53 -4.84
N ILE A 56 -0.74 0.30 -4.39
CA ILE A 56 -1.77 -0.09 -3.41
C ILE A 56 -2.59 -1.28 -3.92
N ALA A 57 -3.01 -1.21 -5.20
CA ALA A 57 -3.78 -2.28 -5.81
C ALA A 57 -2.97 -3.58 -5.88
N MET A 58 -1.70 -3.52 -6.27
CA MET A 58 -0.83 -4.69 -6.38
C MET A 58 -0.55 -5.33 -5.01
N HIS A 59 -0.31 -4.55 -3.97
CA HIS A 59 -0.20 -5.05 -2.60
C HIS A 59 -1.43 -5.87 -2.18
N THR A 60 -2.61 -5.36 -2.53
CA THR A 60 -3.87 -6.04 -2.21
C THR A 60 -4.09 -7.28 -3.07
N ILE A 61 -3.80 -7.22 -4.37
CA ILE A 61 -3.95 -8.33 -5.33
C ILE A 61 -3.01 -9.48 -4.97
N GLU A 62 -1.74 -9.19 -4.65
CA GLU A 62 -0.80 -10.23 -4.25
C GLU A 62 -1.30 -11.02 -3.04
N ARG A 63 -1.81 -10.32 -2.04
CA ARG A 63 -2.39 -10.97 -0.85
C ARG A 63 -3.66 -11.74 -1.18
N TYR A 64 -4.51 -11.19 -2.04
CA TYR A 64 -5.76 -11.81 -2.47
C TYR A 64 -5.53 -13.19 -3.12
N PHE A 65 -4.45 -13.34 -3.88
CA PHE A 65 -4.10 -14.61 -4.54
C PHE A 65 -3.21 -15.54 -3.72
N CYS A 66 -2.83 -15.16 -2.50
CA CYS A 66 -2.14 -16.08 -1.60
C CYS A 66 -3.07 -17.23 -1.17
N PRO A 67 -2.54 -18.46 -0.97
CA PRO A 67 -3.33 -19.58 -0.51
C PRO A 67 -4.05 -19.30 0.82
N GLY A 68 -5.28 -19.74 0.95
CA GLY A 68 -6.09 -19.62 2.16
C GLY A 68 -7.44 -20.31 1.97
N GLU A 69 -8.04 -20.77 3.06
CA GLU A 69 -9.36 -21.40 3.07
C GLU A 69 -10.34 -20.50 3.84
N ASP A 70 -11.59 -20.47 3.38
CA ASP A 70 -12.69 -19.73 4.03
C ASP A 70 -12.41 -18.23 4.33
N THR A 71 -11.77 -17.54 3.37
CA THR A 71 -11.37 -16.14 3.51
C THR A 71 -12.39 -15.13 2.97
N TYR A 72 -13.68 -15.49 2.91
CA TYR A 72 -14.73 -14.68 2.28
C TYR A 72 -14.76 -13.21 2.74
N LEU A 73 -14.65 -12.96 4.05
CA LEU A 73 -14.65 -11.59 4.57
C LEU A 73 -13.38 -10.83 4.15
N THR A 74 -12.22 -11.47 4.25
CA THR A 74 -10.94 -10.91 3.83
C THR A 74 -10.95 -10.57 2.35
N ASP A 75 -11.51 -11.44 1.51
CA ASP A 75 -11.67 -11.25 0.07
C ASP A 75 -12.58 -10.07 -0.24
N SER A 76 -13.71 -9.98 0.43
CA SER A 76 -14.66 -8.87 0.28
C SER A 76 -14.01 -7.53 0.65
N ILE A 77 -13.19 -7.49 1.70
CA ILE A 77 -12.43 -6.29 2.10
C ILE A 77 -11.39 -5.94 1.02
N ALA A 78 -10.63 -6.91 0.54
CA ALA A 78 -9.62 -6.70 -0.49
C ALA A 78 -10.23 -6.16 -1.79
N GLU A 79 -11.35 -6.72 -2.24
CA GLU A 79 -12.10 -6.21 -3.39
C GLU A 79 -12.61 -4.79 -3.18
N ALA A 80 -13.10 -4.48 -1.98
CA ALA A 80 -13.55 -3.13 -1.65
C ALA A 80 -12.38 -2.13 -1.69
N VAL A 81 -11.21 -2.51 -1.19
CA VAL A 81 -9.98 -1.68 -1.27
C VAL A 81 -9.61 -1.41 -2.73
N ILE A 82 -9.56 -2.43 -3.60
CA ILE A 82 -9.22 -2.27 -5.02
C ILE A 82 -10.23 -1.35 -5.74
N LYS A 83 -11.53 -1.54 -5.51
CA LYS A 83 -12.59 -0.71 -6.09
C LYS A 83 -12.46 0.76 -5.64
N SER A 84 -12.17 0.97 -4.35
CA SER A 84 -12.00 2.29 -3.76
C SER A 84 -10.77 3.02 -4.31
N VAL A 85 -9.63 2.32 -4.41
CA VAL A 85 -8.38 2.87 -4.98
C VAL A 85 -8.59 3.31 -6.42
N ARG A 86 -9.21 2.47 -7.25
CA ARG A 86 -9.49 2.81 -8.66
C ARG A 86 -10.33 4.07 -8.79
N LYS A 87 -11.38 4.21 -7.96
CA LYS A 87 -12.23 5.39 -7.94
C LYS A 87 -11.45 6.62 -7.46
N ALA A 88 -10.82 6.53 -6.31
CA ALA A 88 -10.09 7.64 -5.70
C ALA A 88 -8.93 8.14 -6.59
N ALA A 89 -8.20 7.23 -7.24
CA ALA A 89 -7.16 7.59 -8.20
C ALA A 89 -7.72 8.39 -9.37
N GLY A 90 -8.83 7.96 -9.95
CA GLY A 90 -9.49 8.68 -11.03
C GLY A 90 -9.96 10.08 -10.62
N ASP A 91 -10.42 10.24 -9.40
CA ASP A 91 -10.86 11.52 -8.86
C ASP A 91 -9.64 12.42 -8.52
N CYS A 92 -8.57 11.90 -7.92
CA CYS A 92 -7.32 12.62 -7.70
C CYS A 92 -6.66 13.11 -9.00
N LEU A 93 -6.74 12.34 -10.08
CA LEU A 93 -6.19 12.73 -11.39
C LEU A 93 -6.98 13.87 -12.04
N LYS A 94 -8.29 13.96 -11.78
CA LYS A 94 -9.15 15.06 -12.27
C LYS A 94 -8.98 16.32 -11.41
N ASN A 95 -8.90 16.15 -10.10
CA ASN A 95 -8.70 17.23 -9.15
C ASN A 95 -7.65 16.80 -8.10
N PRO A 96 -6.38 17.24 -8.25
CA PRO A 96 -5.30 16.88 -7.31
C PRO A 96 -5.52 17.32 -5.86
N GLU A 97 -6.36 18.31 -5.63
CA GLU A 97 -6.67 18.86 -4.32
C GLU A 97 -8.02 18.36 -3.76
N ASP A 98 -8.60 17.32 -4.35
CA ASP A 98 -9.80 16.67 -3.80
C ASP A 98 -9.43 15.94 -2.49
N TYR A 99 -9.78 16.58 -1.37
CA TYR A 99 -9.52 16.05 -0.03
C TYR A 99 -10.08 14.65 0.17
N THR A 100 -11.32 14.43 -0.27
CA THR A 100 -12.00 13.13 -0.09
C THR A 100 -11.32 12.03 -0.90
N ALA A 101 -10.93 12.33 -2.14
CA ALA A 101 -10.21 11.37 -2.97
C ALA A 101 -8.83 11.05 -2.37
N ARG A 102 -8.07 12.07 -1.93
CA ARG A 102 -6.76 11.88 -1.27
C ARG A 102 -6.88 11.09 0.03
N ALA A 103 -7.87 11.40 0.86
CA ALA A 103 -8.14 10.67 2.10
C ALA A 103 -8.46 9.19 1.85
N ASN A 104 -9.29 8.90 0.84
CA ASN A 104 -9.60 7.52 0.47
C ASN A 104 -8.37 6.77 -0.07
N MET A 105 -7.51 7.43 -0.87
CA MET A 105 -6.25 6.85 -1.32
C MET A 105 -5.33 6.51 -0.14
N MET A 106 -5.17 7.42 0.79
CA MET A 106 -4.30 7.28 1.95
C MET A 106 -4.80 6.16 2.87
N TRP A 107 -6.09 6.15 3.18
CA TRP A 107 -6.70 5.09 3.98
C TRP A 107 -6.63 3.70 3.29
N ALA A 108 -6.89 3.63 2.00
CA ALA A 108 -6.76 2.39 1.23
C ALA A 108 -5.31 1.88 1.24
N SER A 109 -4.33 2.77 1.18
CA SER A 109 -2.90 2.44 1.28
C SER A 109 -2.57 1.76 2.62
N SER A 110 -3.02 2.34 3.73
CA SER A 110 -2.90 1.75 5.06
C SER A 110 -3.53 0.37 5.15
N LEU A 111 -4.78 0.21 4.68
CA LEU A 111 -5.48 -1.07 4.69
C LEU A 111 -4.80 -2.14 3.84
N ALA A 112 -4.26 -1.74 2.69
CA ALA A 112 -3.51 -2.65 1.82
C ALA A 112 -2.23 -3.18 2.46
N HIS A 113 -1.68 -2.48 3.48
CA HIS A 113 -0.36 -2.79 4.02
C HIS A 113 -0.32 -3.19 5.50
N ASN A 114 -1.39 -2.96 6.25
CA ASN A 114 -1.44 -3.26 7.69
C ASN A 114 -1.67 -4.74 8.04
N GLY A 115 -1.85 -5.59 7.04
CA GLY A 115 -2.09 -7.03 7.20
C GLY A 115 -3.57 -7.45 7.15
N LEU A 116 -4.52 -6.50 7.10
CA LEU A 116 -5.94 -6.84 7.09
C LEU A 116 -6.35 -7.66 5.85
N THR A 117 -5.82 -7.30 4.68
CA THR A 117 -6.13 -7.97 3.41
C THR A 117 -5.44 -9.34 3.22
N GLN A 118 -4.72 -9.83 4.24
CA GLN A 118 -4.07 -11.15 4.23
C GLN A 118 -4.54 -12.06 5.35
N CYS A 119 -5.49 -11.64 6.20
CA CYS A 119 -5.99 -12.43 7.30
C CYS A 119 -6.51 -13.79 6.80
N GLY A 120 -6.09 -14.89 7.45
CA GLY A 120 -6.46 -16.26 7.07
C GLY A 120 -5.72 -16.82 5.84
N ARG A 121 -4.68 -16.13 5.34
CA ARG A 121 -3.88 -16.54 4.17
C ARG A 121 -2.42 -16.74 4.53
N GLU A 122 -1.77 -17.66 3.81
CA GLU A 122 -0.31 -17.80 3.85
C GLU A 122 0.32 -16.61 3.12
N PHE A 123 1.21 -15.89 3.82
CA PHE A 123 1.81 -14.68 3.28
C PHE A 123 2.99 -14.99 2.38
N GLN A 124 2.89 -14.59 1.11
CA GLN A 124 3.98 -14.62 0.14
C GLN A 124 3.89 -13.37 -0.75
N LEU A 125 4.90 -12.52 -0.73
CA LEU A 125 5.03 -11.36 -1.63
C LEU A 125 6.08 -11.61 -2.70
N VAL A 126 5.84 -12.57 -3.59
CA VAL A 126 6.81 -13.02 -4.60
C VAL A 126 7.05 -11.95 -5.67
N VAL A 127 5.98 -11.31 -6.15
CA VAL A 127 6.08 -10.29 -7.22
C VAL A 127 6.79 -9.04 -6.70
N HIS A 128 6.48 -8.62 -5.48
CA HIS A 128 7.12 -7.48 -4.83
C HIS A 128 8.61 -7.70 -4.58
N GLN A 129 8.99 -8.93 -4.18
CA GLN A 129 10.40 -9.30 -4.02
C GLN A 129 11.15 -9.27 -5.34
N LEU A 130 10.53 -9.77 -6.42
CA LEU A 130 11.13 -9.72 -7.77
C LEU A 130 11.29 -8.28 -8.27
N GLU A 131 10.32 -7.42 -8.01
CA GLU A 131 10.38 -6.00 -8.39
C GLU A 131 11.56 -5.31 -7.69
N HIS A 132 11.76 -5.56 -6.41
CA HIS A 132 12.88 -5.00 -5.65
C HIS A 132 14.26 -5.48 -6.11
N GLU A 133 14.36 -6.67 -6.71
CA GLU A 133 15.63 -7.17 -7.27
C GLU A 133 15.96 -6.59 -8.64
N VAL A 134 14.94 -6.09 -9.36
CA VAL A 134 15.09 -5.56 -10.73
C VAL A 134 15.19 -4.02 -10.75
N SER A 135 14.71 -3.35 -9.71
CA SER A 135 14.74 -1.89 -9.57
C SER A 135 15.96 -1.41 -8.80
#